data_98557ac85fd3f3a7533e516e5b249a68
#
_entry.id   98557ac85fd3f3a7533e516e5b249a68
#
_cell.length_a   1.000
_cell.length_b   1.000
_cell.length_c   1.000
_cell.angle_alpha   90.00
_cell.angle_beta   90.00
_cell.angle_gamma   90.00
#
_symmetry.space_group_name_H-M   'P 1'
#
loop_
_entity.id
_entity.type
_entity.pdbx_description
1 polymer ?
#
loop_
_entity_poly.entity_id
_entity_poly.type
_entity_poly.pdbx_seq_one_letter_code
_entity_poly.pdbx_strand_id
1 'polypeptide(L)'
;MKKIIIILLGVLLTACTPSSTTKNKKYINSEGTTLETRILVPKGYQREQSDFAHFLQTYPLKENGSPILLYNGKKKFNQNSQIAIFKLPLENENLQQCADSVMRVYAEYYWNTKQYDKIQFHLSDGFLLSYNKWREGNRVVIKNDHASYVKSASY
;
A
#
# COMPACT_ATOMS: atom_id res chain seq x y z
N MET A 1 -9.44 -36.96 -59.02
CA MET A 1 -9.42 -37.33 -57.60
C MET A 1 -8.49 -36.34 -56.86
N LYS A 2 -9.09 -35.36 -56.18
CA LYS A 2 -8.32 -34.32 -55.45
C LYS A 2 -8.09 -34.80 -54.01
N LYS A 3 -6.82 -34.98 -53.60
CA LYS A 3 -6.45 -35.32 -52.24
C LYS A 3 -6.48 -34.04 -51.40
N ILE A 4 -7.35 -34.00 -50.39
CA ILE A 4 -7.42 -32.93 -49.41
C ILE A 4 -6.43 -33.28 -48.31
N ILE A 5 -5.37 -32.48 -48.15
CA ILE A 5 -4.42 -32.56 -47.03
C ILE A 5 -4.98 -31.69 -45.90
N ILE A 6 -5.44 -32.32 -44.85
CA ILE A 6 -5.85 -31.65 -43.62
C ILE A 6 -4.58 -31.41 -42.78
N ILE A 7 -4.14 -30.17 -42.71
CA ILE A 7 -3.06 -29.75 -41.81
C ILE A 7 -3.70 -29.53 -40.44
N LEU A 8 -3.44 -30.43 -39.51
CA LEU A 8 -3.83 -30.31 -38.12
C LEU A 8 -2.89 -29.32 -37.42
N LEU A 9 -3.32 -28.08 -37.29
CA LEU A 9 -2.57 -27.04 -36.56
C LEU A 9 -2.74 -27.28 -35.08
N GLY A 10 -1.77 -27.99 -34.46
CA GLY A 10 -1.69 -28.19 -33.00
C GLY A 10 -1.38 -26.88 -32.31
N VAL A 11 -2.37 -26.26 -31.68
CA VAL A 11 -2.17 -25.12 -30.78
C VAL A 11 -1.56 -25.64 -29.47
N LEU A 12 -0.26 -25.44 -29.28
CA LEU A 12 0.40 -25.64 -27.98
C LEU A 12 -0.10 -24.53 -27.05
N LEU A 13 -1.07 -24.84 -26.21
CA LEU A 13 -1.41 -24.04 -25.05
C LEU A 13 -0.30 -24.23 -24.01
N THR A 14 0.69 -23.36 -24.03
CA THR A 14 1.63 -23.24 -22.91
C THR A 14 0.85 -22.67 -21.72
N ALA A 15 0.37 -23.57 -20.87
CA ALA A 15 -0.19 -23.21 -19.57
C ALA A 15 0.91 -22.54 -18.74
N CYS A 16 0.86 -21.24 -18.59
CA CYS A 16 1.60 -20.53 -17.55
C CYS A 16 1.11 -21.03 -16.19
N THR A 17 1.78 -22.03 -15.65
CA THR A 17 1.59 -22.43 -14.25
C THR A 17 2.09 -21.31 -13.37
N PRO A 18 1.28 -20.74 -12.44
CA PRO A 18 1.77 -19.81 -11.45
C PRO A 18 2.63 -20.57 -10.42
N SER A 19 3.92 -20.67 -10.72
CA SER A 19 4.90 -21.24 -9.80
C SER A 19 5.44 -20.14 -8.89
N SER A 20 4.79 -19.85 -7.75
CA SER A 20 5.41 -18.97 -6.77
C SER A 20 5.00 -19.13 -5.31
N THR A 21 4.06 -20.00 -4.96
CA THR A 21 3.56 -20.05 -3.58
C THR A 21 4.47 -20.77 -2.59
N THR A 22 5.38 -21.61 -3.03
CA THR A 22 6.20 -22.46 -2.13
C THR A 22 7.56 -21.87 -1.76
N LYS A 23 8.14 -20.98 -2.58
CA LYS A 23 9.48 -20.41 -2.33
C LYS A 23 9.50 -19.35 -1.21
N ASN A 24 8.39 -18.69 -0.93
CA ASN A 24 8.34 -17.58 0.01
C ASN A 24 8.25 -18.00 1.49
N LYS A 25 7.79 -19.21 1.81
CA LYS A 25 7.69 -19.69 3.21
C LYS A 25 9.04 -19.68 3.96
N LYS A 26 10.17 -19.83 3.27
CA LYS A 26 11.49 -19.82 3.89
C LYS A 26 11.87 -18.50 4.56
N TYR A 27 11.30 -17.40 4.10
CA TYR A 27 11.64 -16.06 4.57
C TYR A 27 10.51 -15.41 5.40
N ILE A 28 9.49 -16.19 5.77
CA ILE A 28 8.37 -15.72 6.58
C ILE A 28 8.42 -16.39 7.94
N ASN A 29 8.52 -15.56 8.98
CA ASN A 29 8.33 -15.98 10.37
C ASN A 29 6.91 -15.63 10.80
N SER A 30 6.05 -16.64 10.99
CA SER A 30 4.64 -16.45 11.38
C SER A 30 4.45 -15.74 12.71
N GLU A 31 5.41 -15.87 13.62
CA GLU A 31 5.37 -15.28 14.97
C GLU A 31 5.85 -13.82 15.01
N GLY A 32 6.42 -13.33 13.92
CA GLY A 32 6.90 -11.96 13.84
C GLY A 32 5.76 -10.95 13.97
N THR A 33 5.93 -9.92 14.78
CA THR A 33 4.94 -8.88 15.07
C THR A 33 5.20 -7.56 14.37
N THR A 34 6.34 -7.44 13.68
CA THR A 34 6.77 -6.29 12.87
C THR A 34 7.28 -6.78 11.51
N LEU A 35 7.47 -5.88 10.52
CA LEU A 35 8.03 -6.31 9.23
C LEU A 35 9.40 -6.94 9.37
N GLU A 36 10.27 -6.38 10.20
CA GLU A 36 11.63 -6.91 10.40
C GLU A 36 11.65 -8.29 11.05
N THR A 37 10.69 -8.58 11.93
CA THR A 37 10.58 -9.89 12.59
C THR A 37 9.77 -10.90 11.77
N ARG A 38 8.82 -10.42 10.94
CA ARG A 38 7.98 -11.26 10.07
C ARG A 38 8.71 -11.69 8.80
N ILE A 39 9.48 -10.79 8.18
CA ILE A 39 10.15 -11.05 6.90
C ILE A 39 11.64 -11.16 7.15
N LEU A 40 12.19 -12.36 6.98
CA LEU A 40 13.62 -12.63 7.16
C LEU A 40 14.40 -12.13 5.93
N VAL A 41 15.58 -11.58 6.18
CA VAL A 41 16.45 -11.08 5.09
C VAL A 41 17.12 -12.24 4.39
N PRO A 42 17.02 -12.37 3.07
CA PRO A 42 17.75 -13.40 2.31
C PRO A 42 19.26 -13.19 2.38
N LYS A 43 20.01 -14.28 2.26
CA LYS A 43 21.48 -14.22 2.21
C LYS A 43 21.95 -13.29 1.09
N GLY A 44 22.87 -12.39 1.41
CA GLY A 44 23.42 -11.40 0.47
C GLY A 44 22.61 -10.10 0.34
N TYR A 45 21.53 -9.96 1.09
CA TYR A 45 20.74 -8.72 1.15
C TYR A 45 20.88 -8.05 2.51
N GLN A 46 20.63 -6.78 2.56
CA GLN A 46 20.59 -5.97 3.77
C GLN A 46 19.29 -5.17 3.83
N ARG A 47 18.87 -4.80 5.02
CA ARG A 47 17.75 -3.88 5.20
C ARG A 47 18.21 -2.45 4.95
N GLU A 48 17.32 -1.66 4.37
CA GLU A 48 17.48 -0.20 4.32
C GLU A 48 17.58 0.36 5.74
N GLN A 49 18.49 1.34 5.95
CA GLN A 49 18.84 1.86 7.28
C GLN A 49 18.34 3.28 7.54
N SER A 50 17.58 3.88 6.61
CA SER A 50 17.01 5.22 6.84
C SER A 50 15.98 5.20 7.97
N ASP A 51 15.77 6.34 8.62
CA ASP A 51 14.80 6.49 9.72
C ASP A 51 13.39 6.09 9.30
N PHE A 52 12.99 6.43 8.06
CA PHE A 52 11.70 6.03 7.53
C PHE A 52 11.62 4.51 7.29
N ALA A 53 12.71 3.90 6.80
CA ALA A 53 12.76 2.45 6.66
C ALA A 53 12.68 1.75 8.03
N HIS A 54 13.36 2.27 9.03
CA HIS A 54 13.26 1.76 10.41
C HIS A 54 11.83 1.86 10.94
N PHE A 55 11.18 3.01 10.76
CA PHE A 55 9.77 3.19 11.13
C PHE A 55 8.87 2.13 10.47
N LEU A 56 9.02 1.87 9.17
CA LEU A 56 8.26 0.83 8.48
C LEU A 56 8.59 -0.58 8.97
N GLN A 57 9.87 -0.87 9.22
CA GLN A 57 10.34 -2.18 9.67
C GLN A 57 9.82 -2.54 11.05
N THR A 58 9.69 -1.56 11.94
CA THR A 58 9.20 -1.73 13.31
C THR A 58 7.69 -1.51 13.45
N TYR A 59 7.00 -1.15 12.36
CA TYR A 59 5.55 -0.92 12.41
C TYR A 59 4.79 -2.17 12.84
N PRO A 60 3.83 -2.06 13.79
CA PRO A 60 3.10 -3.21 14.31
C PRO A 60 2.27 -3.91 13.23
N LEU A 61 2.32 -5.22 13.20
CA LEU A 61 1.56 -6.08 12.30
C LEU A 61 0.39 -6.75 13.02
N LYS A 62 -0.67 -7.04 12.29
CA LYS A 62 -1.69 -7.99 12.71
C LYS A 62 -1.09 -9.39 12.76
N GLU A 63 -1.74 -10.28 13.49
CA GLU A 63 -1.36 -11.70 13.55
C GLU A 63 -1.27 -12.30 12.14
N ASN A 64 -0.39 -13.28 12.00
CA ASN A 64 -0.25 -13.98 10.72
C ASN A 64 -1.56 -14.68 10.34
N GLY A 65 -1.96 -14.57 9.08
CA GLY A 65 -3.23 -15.11 8.61
C GLY A 65 -4.45 -14.21 8.89
N SER A 66 -4.27 -13.05 9.53
CA SER A 66 -5.36 -12.08 9.69
C SER A 66 -5.99 -11.74 8.34
N PRO A 67 -7.33 -11.62 8.26
CA PRO A 67 -8.00 -11.30 7.01
C PRO A 67 -7.76 -9.84 6.59
N ILE A 68 -7.65 -9.61 5.29
CA ILE A 68 -7.75 -8.26 4.73
C ILE A 68 -9.20 -7.82 4.82
N LEU A 69 -9.45 -6.71 5.50
CA LEU A 69 -10.78 -6.13 5.64
C LEU A 69 -10.93 -4.90 4.75
N LEU A 70 -12.14 -4.70 4.24
CA LEU A 70 -12.58 -3.46 3.63
C LEU A 70 -12.97 -2.46 4.71
N TYR A 71 -13.16 -1.17 4.36
CA TYR A 71 -13.55 -0.10 5.27
C TYR A 71 -14.82 -0.43 6.10
N ASN A 72 -15.75 -1.19 5.53
CA ASN A 72 -17.00 -1.61 6.18
C ASN A 72 -16.86 -2.90 7.02
N GLY A 73 -15.65 -3.35 7.30
CA GLY A 73 -15.35 -4.55 8.06
C GLY A 73 -15.54 -5.87 7.32
N LYS A 74 -16.04 -5.86 6.09
CA LYS A 74 -16.18 -7.09 5.29
C LYS A 74 -14.81 -7.59 4.80
N LYS A 75 -14.66 -8.89 4.65
CA LYS A 75 -13.43 -9.48 4.07
C LYS A 75 -13.30 -9.11 2.60
N LYS A 76 -12.10 -8.70 2.18
CA LYS A 76 -11.77 -8.54 0.77
C LYS A 76 -11.88 -9.89 0.05
N PHE A 77 -12.30 -9.89 -1.21
CA PHE A 77 -12.48 -11.12 -1.99
C PHE A 77 -11.19 -11.96 -2.09
N ASN A 78 -10.06 -11.33 -2.44
CA ASN A 78 -8.77 -12.02 -2.49
C ASN A 78 -8.05 -11.90 -1.14
N GLN A 79 -7.87 -13.06 -0.47
CA GLN A 79 -7.19 -13.21 0.82
C GLN A 79 -5.80 -13.83 0.72
N ASN A 80 -5.31 -14.14 -0.49
CA ASN A 80 -4.09 -14.93 -0.68
C ASN A 80 -2.88 -14.12 -1.13
N SER A 81 -3.02 -12.78 -1.24
CA SER A 81 -1.98 -11.90 -1.77
C SER A 81 -1.15 -11.18 -0.69
N GLN A 82 -1.51 -11.31 0.59
CA GLN A 82 -0.80 -10.64 1.69
C GLN A 82 0.21 -11.56 2.39
N ILE A 83 1.33 -10.97 2.80
CA ILE A 83 2.32 -11.61 3.67
C ILE A 83 2.18 -11.05 5.10
N ALA A 84 1.81 -9.78 5.19
CA ALA A 84 1.64 -9.05 6.44
C ALA A 84 0.60 -7.95 6.26
N ILE A 85 -0.05 -7.56 7.36
CA ILE A 85 -1.02 -6.46 7.41
C ILE A 85 -0.63 -5.55 8.57
N PHE A 86 -0.42 -4.27 8.30
CA PHE A 86 -0.18 -3.27 9.33
C PHE A 86 -1.40 -3.11 10.26
N LYS A 87 -1.17 -2.86 11.55
CA LYS A 87 -2.22 -2.52 12.51
C LYS A 87 -2.76 -1.10 12.33
N LEU A 88 -3.06 -0.73 11.08
CA LEU A 88 -3.73 0.52 10.78
C LEU A 88 -5.22 0.39 11.14
N PRO A 89 -5.81 1.37 11.85
CA PRO A 89 -7.25 1.41 12.06
C PRO A 89 -7.99 1.49 10.73
N LEU A 90 -9.15 0.86 10.64
CA LEU A 90 -10.06 1.08 9.53
C LEU A 90 -10.80 2.40 9.73
N GLU A 91 -10.93 3.17 8.67
CA GLU A 91 -11.79 4.35 8.65
C GLU A 91 -13.24 3.95 8.39
N ASN A 92 -14.18 4.80 8.80
CA ASN A 92 -15.61 4.55 8.61
C ASN A 92 -16.09 4.79 7.18
N GLU A 93 -15.21 5.27 6.31
CA GLU A 93 -15.49 5.60 4.92
C GLU A 93 -14.44 4.96 4.00
N ASN A 94 -14.75 4.86 2.71
CA ASN A 94 -13.85 4.28 1.70
C ASN A 94 -12.76 5.29 1.29
N LEU A 95 -11.94 5.70 2.25
CA LEU A 95 -10.89 6.70 2.09
C LEU A 95 -9.48 6.11 1.98
N GLN A 96 -9.35 4.78 2.01
CA GLN A 96 -8.03 4.14 2.07
C GLN A 96 -7.94 2.98 1.07
N GLN A 97 -7.38 3.27 -0.08
CA GLN A 97 -7.00 2.28 -1.09
C GLN A 97 -5.47 2.14 -1.15
N CYS A 98 -4.90 1.58 -2.23
CA CYS A 98 -3.47 1.27 -2.29
C CYS A 98 -2.56 2.49 -2.05
N ALA A 99 -2.76 3.57 -2.83
CA ALA A 99 -1.98 4.79 -2.73
C ALA A 99 -2.24 5.53 -1.40
N ASP A 100 -3.50 5.61 -0.99
CA ASP A 100 -3.91 6.30 0.23
C ASP A 100 -3.27 5.66 1.48
N SER A 101 -3.12 4.32 1.49
CA SER A 101 -2.44 3.61 2.57
C SER A 101 -0.95 4.01 2.67
N VAL A 102 -0.28 4.19 1.54
CA VAL A 102 1.12 4.64 1.51
C VAL A 102 1.22 6.09 1.99
N MET A 103 0.35 6.97 1.49
CA MET A 103 0.29 8.38 1.89
C MET A 103 0.02 8.52 3.39
N ARG A 104 -0.89 7.71 3.94
CA ARG A 104 -1.21 7.69 5.37
C ARG A 104 0.00 7.32 6.23
N VAL A 105 0.68 6.23 5.91
CA VAL A 105 1.85 5.77 6.68
C VAL A 105 3.00 6.78 6.59
N TYR A 106 3.18 7.40 5.42
CA TYR A 106 4.14 8.49 5.22
C TYR A 106 3.80 9.71 6.09
N ALA A 107 2.53 10.14 6.08
CA ALA A 107 2.09 11.25 6.92
C ALA A 107 2.23 10.94 8.42
N GLU A 108 1.93 9.70 8.84
CA GLU A 108 2.08 9.25 10.23
C GLU A 108 3.53 9.32 10.70
N TYR A 109 4.49 8.92 9.87
CA TYR A 109 5.91 9.04 10.18
C TYR A 109 6.31 10.49 10.44
N TYR A 110 5.97 11.42 9.55
CA TYR A 110 6.31 12.83 9.71
C TYR A 110 5.52 13.52 10.83
N TRP A 111 4.32 13.04 11.11
CA TRP A 111 3.56 13.47 12.28
C TRP A 111 4.28 13.07 13.58
N ASN A 112 4.66 11.81 13.71
CA ASN A 112 5.33 11.27 14.90
C ASN A 112 6.70 11.94 15.15
N THR A 113 7.40 12.31 14.10
CA THR A 113 8.68 13.00 14.15
C THR A 113 8.54 14.52 14.18
N LYS A 114 7.31 15.06 14.26
CA LYS A 114 6.98 16.51 14.31
C LYS A 114 7.49 17.31 13.10
N GLN A 115 7.71 16.66 11.98
CA GLN A 115 8.13 17.25 10.71
C GLN A 115 6.91 17.58 9.85
N TYR A 116 6.01 18.40 10.36
CA TYR A 116 4.70 18.69 9.76
C TYR A 116 4.78 19.37 8.40
N ASP A 117 5.87 20.08 8.13
CA ASP A 117 6.19 20.71 6.86
C ASP A 117 6.40 19.69 5.73
N LYS A 118 6.78 18.47 6.09
CA LYS A 118 6.98 17.37 5.14
C LYS A 118 5.70 16.58 4.81
N ILE A 119 4.61 16.83 5.53
CA ILE A 119 3.30 16.21 5.20
C ILE A 119 2.66 17.00 4.08
N GLN A 120 3.03 16.63 2.85
CA GLN A 120 2.62 17.30 1.62
C GLN A 120 2.36 16.27 0.54
N PHE A 121 1.32 16.51 -0.27
CA PHE A 121 0.93 15.64 -1.37
C PHE A 121 0.47 16.48 -2.56
N HIS A 122 0.70 16.01 -3.78
CA HIS A 122 0.21 16.68 -4.98
C HIS A 122 -1.12 16.08 -5.44
N LEU A 123 -2.04 16.94 -5.84
CA LEU A 123 -3.19 16.55 -6.64
C LEU A 123 -2.76 16.24 -8.08
N SER A 124 -3.65 15.65 -8.86
CA SER A 124 -3.41 15.29 -10.26
C SER A 124 -3.11 16.50 -11.18
N ASP A 125 -3.55 17.69 -10.80
CA ASP A 125 -3.26 18.95 -11.48
C ASP A 125 -1.92 19.59 -11.05
N GLY A 126 -1.18 18.92 -10.14
CA GLY A 126 0.08 19.43 -9.58
C GLY A 126 -0.08 20.37 -8.38
N PHE A 127 -1.31 20.68 -7.95
CA PHE A 127 -1.54 21.51 -6.77
C PHE A 127 -1.01 20.85 -5.51
N LEU A 128 -0.24 21.59 -4.70
CA LEU A 128 0.37 21.08 -3.48
C LEU A 128 -0.59 21.17 -2.28
N LEU A 129 -1.00 20.01 -1.78
CA LEU A 129 -1.69 19.88 -0.49
C LEU A 129 -0.66 19.91 0.62
N SER A 130 -0.78 20.84 1.56
CA SER A 130 0.11 21.00 2.71
C SER A 130 -0.66 20.88 4.02
N TYR A 131 -0.19 20.01 4.90
CA TYR A 131 -0.75 19.88 6.25
C TYR A 131 -0.64 21.19 7.05
N ASN A 132 0.45 21.94 6.90
CA ASN A 132 0.60 23.24 7.56
C ASN A 132 -0.49 24.23 7.09
N LYS A 133 -0.82 24.27 5.80
CA LYS A 133 -1.93 25.09 5.30
C LYS A 133 -3.26 24.68 5.92
N TRP A 134 -3.49 23.39 6.06
CA TRP A 134 -4.68 22.89 6.75
C TRP A 134 -4.73 23.32 8.22
N ARG A 135 -3.62 23.20 8.95
CA ARG A 135 -3.50 23.67 10.35
C ARG A 135 -3.75 25.17 10.49
N GLU A 136 -3.34 25.97 9.53
CA GLU A 136 -3.60 27.42 9.48
C GLU A 136 -5.07 27.75 9.20
N GLY A 137 -5.95 26.76 9.05
CA GLY A 137 -7.37 26.94 8.76
C GLY A 137 -7.69 27.10 7.28
N ASN A 138 -6.75 26.80 6.38
CA ASN A 138 -7.04 26.76 4.96
C ASN A 138 -7.73 25.46 4.57
N ARG A 139 -8.63 25.52 3.59
CA ARG A 139 -9.27 24.36 2.98
C ARG A 139 -9.13 24.46 1.47
N VAL A 140 -9.06 23.31 0.82
CA VAL A 140 -8.97 23.27 -0.65
C VAL A 140 -10.37 23.35 -1.25
N VAL A 141 -10.51 24.19 -2.25
CA VAL A 141 -11.68 24.22 -3.13
C VAL A 141 -11.24 23.99 -4.55
N ILE A 142 -12.06 23.29 -5.33
CA ILE A 142 -11.83 23.02 -6.75
C ILE A 142 -12.88 23.79 -7.54
N LYS A 143 -12.43 24.63 -8.47
CA LYS A 143 -13.28 25.36 -9.42
C LYS A 143 -12.69 25.26 -10.82
N ASN A 144 -13.50 24.85 -11.79
CA ASN A 144 -13.07 24.67 -13.18
C ASN A 144 -11.79 23.82 -13.28
N ASP A 145 -11.75 22.69 -12.57
CA ASP A 145 -10.62 21.76 -12.50
C ASP A 145 -9.30 22.33 -11.93
N HIS A 146 -9.35 23.49 -11.29
CA HIS A 146 -8.21 24.08 -10.60
C HIS A 146 -8.43 24.12 -9.09
N ALA A 147 -7.45 23.57 -8.35
CA ALA A 147 -7.42 23.60 -6.91
C ALA A 147 -6.85 24.94 -6.39
N SER A 148 -7.39 25.42 -5.28
CA SER A 148 -6.90 26.61 -4.58
C SER A 148 -7.20 26.53 -3.09
N TYR A 149 -6.42 27.24 -2.27
CA TYR A 149 -6.71 27.40 -0.86
C TYR A 149 -7.69 28.53 -0.59
N VAL A 150 -8.63 28.29 0.33
CA VAL A 150 -9.50 29.32 0.92
C VAL A 150 -9.41 29.25 2.44
N LYS A 151 -9.43 30.38 3.10
CA LYS A 151 -9.52 30.47 4.56
C LYS A 151 -10.95 30.11 4.98
N SER A 152 -11.15 29.04 5.73
CA SER A 152 -12.50 28.59 6.08
C SER A 152 -12.63 28.06 7.50
N ALA A 153 -11.54 27.91 8.24
CA ALA A 153 -11.56 27.45 9.63
C ALA A 153 -10.50 28.20 10.44
N SER A 154 -10.78 28.42 11.71
CA SER A 154 -9.82 28.82 12.73
C SER A 154 -9.57 27.63 13.67
N TYR A 155 -8.37 27.54 14.20
CA TYR A 155 -8.02 26.65 15.29
C TYR A 155 -7.89 27.44 16.55
#